data_4bf5c3282061eb2dc344e10391cc6517
#
_entry.id   4bf5c3282061eb2dc344e10391cc6517
#
_cell.length_a   1.000
_cell.length_b   1.000
_cell.length_c   1.000
_cell.angle_alpha   90.00
_cell.angle_beta   90.00
_cell.angle_gamma   90.00
#
_symmetry.space_group_name_H-M   'P 1'
#
loop_
_entity.id
_entity.type
_entity.pdbx_description
1 polymer ?
#
loop_
_entity_poly.entity_id
_entity_poly.type
_entity_poly.pdbx_seq_one_letter_code
_entity_poly.pdbx_strand_id
1 'polypeptide(L)'
;LAAWVQALPTRGPLRSYSTVRRYMQAHGWLRKRRSAAKGRPGMERAAERRERREIRSYEAEYVGSLWHLDFHHGSLPVLLPSGQWQRPLALGILDDCSRLGCHLQWYLSEQTEDLVHGFSQAVQKRGLPRSTMTDGGSAMIAEEFREGLLNLGIVHEMTLPYSPYQNGKQERFWATLEGRLMEMLAGVK
;
A
#
# COMPACT_ATOMS: atom_id res chain seq x y z
N LEU A 1 -8.37 19.52 6.67
CA LEU A 1 -7.96 19.53 8.09
C LEU A 1 -6.92 20.63 8.37
N ALA A 2 -5.88 20.77 7.54
CA ALA A 2 -4.83 21.80 7.73
C ALA A 2 -5.37 23.23 7.66
N ALA A 3 -6.23 23.55 6.69
CA ALA A 3 -6.83 24.88 6.55
C ALA A 3 -7.78 25.22 7.73
N TRP A 4 -8.40 24.22 8.34
CA TRP A 4 -9.28 24.40 9.49
C TRP A 4 -8.50 24.65 10.78
N VAL A 5 -7.34 24.02 10.93
CA VAL A 5 -6.44 24.22 12.08
C VAL A 5 -5.83 25.64 12.07
N GLN A 6 -5.58 26.22 10.89
CA GLN A 6 -5.08 27.59 10.75
C GLN A 6 -6.16 28.67 11.04
N ALA A 7 -7.42 28.34 10.94
CA ALA A 7 -8.54 29.24 11.18
C ALA A 7 -9.01 29.28 12.66
N LEU A 8 -8.46 28.43 13.53
CA LEU A 8 -8.79 28.42 14.94
C LEU A 8 -7.99 29.55 15.65
N PRO A 9 -8.69 30.51 16.29
CA PRO A 9 -7.99 31.49 17.11
C PRO A 9 -7.23 30.75 18.23
N THR A 10 -6.02 31.19 18.51
CA THR A 10 -5.09 30.66 19.51
C THR A 10 -5.69 30.68 20.93
N ARG A 11 -6.57 29.77 21.22
CA ARG A 11 -7.17 29.60 22.55
C ARG A 11 -6.81 28.23 23.12
N GLY A 12 -5.72 28.21 23.86
CA GLY A 12 -5.34 27.12 24.74
C GLY A 12 -4.68 25.90 24.07
N PRO A 13 -4.16 24.97 24.88
CA PRO A 13 -3.48 23.77 24.36
C PRO A 13 -4.44 22.90 23.56
N LEU A 14 -3.94 22.36 22.45
CA LEU A 14 -4.67 21.41 21.60
C LEU A 14 -5.22 20.28 22.47
N ARG A 15 -6.55 20.13 22.46
CA ARG A 15 -7.20 19.06 23.22
C ARG A 15 -6.83 17.69 22.64
N SER A 16 -6.73 16.69 23.51
CA SER A 16 -6.37 15.33 23.08
C SER A 16 -7.34 14.80 22.01
N TYR A 17 -6.86 13.94 21.13
CA TYR A 17 -7.67 13.28 20.09
C TYR A 17 -8.96 12.65 20.65
N SER A 18 -8.87 12.04 21.83
CA SER A 18 -10.03 11.43 22.51
C SER A 18 -11.09 12.46 22.93
N THR A 19 -10.67 13.66 23.32
CA THR A 19 -11.60 14.76 23.66
C THR A 19 -12.29 15.30 22.43
N VAL A 20 -11.55 15.54 21.34
CA VAL A 20 -12.12 15.98 20.05
C VAL A 20 -13.09 14.94 19.50
N ARG A 21 -12.72 13.66 19.55
CA ARG A 21 -13.57 12.57 19.08
C ARG A 21 -14.87 12.47 19.89
N ARG A 22 -14.82 12.58 21.22
CA ARG A 22 -16.03 12.60 22.07
C ARG A 22 -16.95 13.77 21.76
N TYR A 23 -16.37 14.95 21.56
CA TYR A 23 -17.14 16.14 21.18
C TYR A 23 -17.83 15.93 19.82
N MET A 24 -17.12 15.47 18.80
CA MET A 24 -17.70 15.17 17.49
C MET A 24 -18.78 14.09 17.56
N GLN A 25 -18.61 13.11 18.44
CA GLN A 25 -19.59 12.04 18.66
C GLN A 25 -20.87 12.57 19.32
N ALA A 26 -20.74 13.46 20.33
CA ALA A 26 -21.86 14.09 21.00
C ALA A 26 -22.68 14.99 20.07
N HIS A 27 -22.03 15.63 19.08
CA HIS A 27 -22.70 16.49 18.09
C HIS A 27 -23.13 15.74 16.82
N GLY A 28 -23.03 14.40 16.79
CA GLY A 28 -23.46 13.60 15.63
C GLY A 28 -22.59 13.74 14.38
N TRP A 29 -21.42 14.36 14.48
CA TRP A 29 -20.51 14.62 13.36
C TRP A 29 -19.64 13.41 12.98
N LEU A 30 -19.64 12.35 13.81
CA LEU A 30 -19.03 11.07 13.46
C LEU A 30 -20.07 10.15 12.85
N ARG A 31 -19.74 9.54 11.73
CA ARG A 31 -20.54 8.44 11.17
C ARG A 31 -20.77 7.38 12.24
N LYS A 32 -21.99 7.21 12.70
CA LYS A 32 -22.36 6.08 13.55
C LYS A 32 -22.05 4.81 12.78
N ARG A 33 -21.10 4.00 13.27
CA ARG A 33 -20.97 2.62 12.81
C ARG A 33 -22.34 1.99 13.03
N ARG A 34 -23.02 1.60 11.95
CA ARG A 34 -24.22 0.78 12.05
C ARG A 34 -23.79 -0.51 12.76
N SER A 35 -24.15 -0.63 14.05
CA SER A 35 -24.03 -1.92 14.72
C SER A 35 -24.94 -2.87 13.96
N ALA A 36 -24.36 -3.94 13.40
CA ALA A 36 -25.14 -4.97 12.77
C ALA A 36 -26.05 -5.57 13.85
N ALA A 37 -27.35 -5.39 13.74
CA ALA A 37 -28.28 -6.03 14.63
C ALA A 37 -28.13 -7.55 14.52
N LYS A 38 -27.87 -8.23 15.63
CA LYS A 38 -27.81 -9.70 15.71
C LYS A 38 -29.04 -10.30 15.05
N GLY A 39 -28.87 -11.25 14.11
CA GLY A 39 -29.95 -12.02 13.51
C GLY A 39 -30.41 -11.60 12.12
N ARG A 40 -29.72 -10.71 11.38
CA ARG A 40 -30.06 -10.45 9.97
C ARG A 40 -29.39 -11.46 9.03
N PRO A 41 -30.10 -11.94 7.97
CA PRO A 41 -29.55 -12.94 7.02
C PRO A 41 -28.22 -12.56 6.34
N GLY A 42 -27.84 -11.28 6.37
CA GLY A 42 -26.54 -10.80 5.89
C GLY A 42 -25.39 -10.96 6.89
N MET A 43 -25.65 -11.24 8.17
CA MET A 43 -24.62 -11.39 9.20
C MET A 43 -23.90 -12.73 9.11
N GLU A 44 -24.62 -13.81 8.84
CA GLU A 44 -24.02 -15.16 8.65
C GLU A 44 -23.09 -15.14 7.45
N ARG A 45 -23.55 -14.55 6.33
CA ARG A 45 -22.70 -14.35 5.13
C ARG A 45 -21.51 -13.41 5.39
N ALA A 46 -21.66 -12.43 6.26
CA ALA A 46 -20.56 -11.54 6.64
C ALA A 46 -19.60 -12.24 7.61
N ALA A 47 -20.08 -13.10 8.51
CA ALA A 47 -19.27 -13.94 9.38
C ALA A 47 -18.51 -14.99 8.57
N GLU A 48 -19.19 -15.72 7.66
CA GLU A 48 -18.54 -16.67 6.75
C GLU A 48 -17.49 -16.00 5.85
N ARG A 49 -17.74 -14.76 5.37
CA ARG A 49 -16.74 -13.99 4.62
C ARG A 49 -15.57 -13.58 5.50
N ARG A 50 -15.81 -13.33 6.78
CA ARG A 50 -14.80 -12.97 7.75
C ARG A 50 -13.93 -14.17 8.09
N GLU A 51 -14.51 -15.33 8.36
CA GLU A 51 -13.81 -16.62 8.54
C GLU A 51 -12.98 -16.97 7.30
N ARG A 52 -13.57 -16.90 6.10
CA ARG A 52 -12.83 -17.12 4.85
C ARG A 52 -11.75 -16.08 4.61
N ARG A 53 -11.90 -14.85 5.11
CA ARG A 53 -10.86 -13.82 5.08
C ARG A 53 -9.77 -14.05 6.11
N GLU A 54 -10.09 -14.53 7.31
CA GLU A 54 -9.12 -14.86 8.35
C GLU A 54 -8.23 -16.03 7.95
N ILE A 55 -8.81 -17.07 7.34
CA ILE A 55 -8.05 -18.20 6.76
C ILE A 55 -7.14 -17.77 5.58
N ARG A 56 -7.42 -16.61 4.97
CA ARG A 56 -6.71 -16.09 3.80
C ARG A 56 -5.90 -14.81 4.07
N SER A 57 -5.94 -14.26 5.28
CA SER A 57 -5.08 -13.16 5.67
C SER A 57 -3.74 -13.73 6.11
N TYR A 58 -2.82 -13.78 5.17
CA TYR A 58 -1.43 -14.10 5.46
C TYR A 58 -0.78 -12.88 6.10
N GLU A 59 -0.17 -13.06 7.26
CA GLU A 59 0.66 -12.06 7.91
C GLU A 59 1.98 -12.69 8.30
N ALA A 60 3.08 -12.13 7.80
CA ALA A 60 4.40 -12.60 8.13
C ALA A 60 4.71 -12.36 9.60
N GLU A 61 5.27 -13.35 10.27
CA GLU A 61 5.54 -13.31 11.70
C GLU A 61 6.68 -12.34 12.06
N TYR A 62 7.64 -12.16 11.14
CA TYR A 62 8.84 -11.35 11.37
C TYR A 62 9.05 -10.32 10.27
N VAL A 63 9.63 -9.19 10.64
CA VAL A 63 10.11 -8.18 9.71
C VAL A 63 11.15 -8.79 8.77
N GLY A 64 11.01 -8.52 7.47
CA GLY A 64 11.87 -9.10 6.44
C GLY A 64 11.55 -10.56 6.08
N SER A 65 10.49 -11.16 6.63
CA SER A 65 10.06 -12.50 6.22
C SER A 65 9.45 -12.50 4.83
N LEU A 66 8.64 -11.50 4.51
CA LEU A 66 7.98 -11.36 3.23
C LEU A 66 7.93 -9.91 2.81
N TRP A 67 8.34 -9.64 1.56
CA TRP A 67 8.13 -8.36 0.92
C TRP A 67 7.14 -8.50 -0.24
N HIS A 68 6.16 -7.59 -0.32
CA HIS A 68 5.29 -7.44 -1.47
C HIS A 68 5.89 -6.44 -2.44
N LEU A 69 5.94 -6.80 -3.72
CA LEU A 69 6.41 -5.96 -4.81
C LEU A 69 5.26 -5.75 -5.79
N ASP A 70 5.03 -4.52 -6.18
CA ASP A 70 3.95 -4.18 -7.12
C ASP A 70 4.24 -2.86 -7.83
N PHE A 71 3.78 -2.76 -9.09
CA PHE A 71 3.77 -1.53 -9.85
C PHE A 71 2.39 -0.88 -9.83
N HIS A 72 2.35 0.41 -9.58
CA HIS A 72 1.13 1.20 -9.54
C HIS A 72 1.18 2.33 -10.56
N HIS A 73 0.14 2.45 -11.39
CA HIS A 73 0.01 3.56 -12.32
C HIS A 73 -0.31 4.86 -11.59
N GLY A 74 0.55 5.87 -11.73
CA GLY A 74 0.33 7.18 -11.13
C GLY A 74 -0.92 7.86 -11.70
N SER A 75 -1.65 8.54 -10.83
CA SER A 75 -2.87 9.28 -11.22
C SER A 75 -2.55 10.53 -12.03
N LEU A 76 -1.38 11.15 -11.80
CA LEU A 76 -0.95 12.37 -12.47
C LEU A 76 0.08 12.07 -13.56
N PRO A 77 -0.11 12.59 -14.81
CA PRO A 77 0.90 12.48 -15.84
C PRO A 77 2.07 13.44 -15.56
N VAL A 78 3.24 13.09 -16.06
CA VAL A 78 4.44 13.92 -16.03
C VAL A 78 4.81 14.37 -17.46
N LEU A 79 5.36 15.55 -17.58
CA LEU A 79 5.86 16.07 -18.87
C LEU A 79 7.30 15.60 -19.06
N LEU A 80 7.51 14.84 -20.12
CA LEU A 80 8.86 14.37 -20.49
C LEU A 80 9.66 15.47 -21.17
N PRO A 81 11.00 15.39 -21.19
CA PRO A 81 11.85 16.29 -21.95
C PRO A 81 11.52 16.35 -23.44
N SER A 82 10.91 15.29 -23.99
CA SER A 82 10.40 15.24 -25.38
C SER A 82 9.17 16.11 -25.61
N GLY A 83 8.57 16.70 -24.58
CA GLY A 83 7.31 17.43 -24.65
C GLY A 83 6.06 16.54 -24.61
N GLN A 84 6.20 15.24 -24.43
CA GLN A 84 5.08 14.31 -24.32
C GLN A 84 4.66 14.12 -22.87
N TRP A 85 3.36 13.96 -22.64
CA TRP A 85 2.81 13.61 -21.36
C TRP A 85 2.75 12.10 -21.21
N GLN A 86 3.31 11.58 -20.12
CA GLN A 86 3.29 10.15 -19.81
C GLN A 86 2.86 9.92 -18.36
N ARG A 87 2.10 8.85 -18.11
CA ARG A 87 1.80 8.42 -16.75
C ARG A 87 2.97 7.60 -16.21
N PRO A 88 3.57 8.02 -15.11
CA PRO A 88 4.62 7.24 -14.46
C PRO A 88 4.04 6.05 -13.73
N LEU A 89 4.88 5.05 -13.47
CA LEU A 89 4.59 3.90 -12.64
C LEU A 89 5.41 3.98 -11.36
N ALA A 90 4.79 3.75 -10.22
CA ALA A 90 5.48 3.65 -8.95
C ALA A 90 5.76 2.17 -8.64
N LEU A 91 7.02 1.78 -8.50
CA LEU A 91 7.37 0.51 -7.88
C LEU A 91 7.36 0.69 -6.36
N GLY A 92 6.50 -0.06 -5.67
CA GLY A 92 6.43 -0.11 -4.22
C GLY A 92 6.87 -1.46 -3.68
N ILE A 93 7.74 -1.44 -2.69
CA ILE A 93 8.20 -2.62 -1.97
C ILE A 93 7.82 -2.46 -0.52
N LEU A 94 6.92 -3.33 -0.04
CA LEU A 94 6.29 -3.26 1.26
C LEU A 94 6.63 -4.49 2.09
N ASP A 95 7.15 -4.29 3.29
CA ASP A 95 7.31 -5.39 4.26
C ASP A 95 5.96 -5.81 4.85
N ASP A 96 5.67 -7.11 4.77
CA ASP A 96 4.38 -7.65 5.16
C ASP A 96 4.09 -7.53 6.66
N CYS A 97 5.07 -7.76 7.49
CA CYS A 97 4.92 -7.72 8.95
C CYS A 97 4.81 -6.28 9.46
N SER A 98 5.80 -5.44 9.18
CA SER A 98 5.89 -4.09 9.73
C SER A 98 5.05 -3.05 8.99
N ARG A 99 4.60 -3.34 7.78
CA ARG A 99 3.96 -2.39 6.84
C ARG A 99 4.89 -1.25 6.41
N LEU A 100 6.18 -1.43 6.60
CA LEU A 100 7.18 -0.46 6.17
C LEU A 100 7.33 -0.48 4.65
N GLY A 101 7.26 0.67 4.01
CA GLY A 101 7.70 0.84 2.63
C GLY A 101 9.22 0.71 2.58
N CYS A 102 9.72 -0.45 2.13
CA CYS A 102 11.15 -0.70 2.01
C CYS A 102 11.77 0.15 0.92
N HIS A 103 11.02 0.34 -0.18
CA HIS A 103 11.38 1.21 -1.30
C HIS A 103 10.13 1.71 -2.01
N LEU A 104 10.21 2.92 -2.54
CA LEU A 104 9.22 3.54 -3.41
C LEU A 104 9.95 4.42 -4.41
N GLN A 105 9.74 4.18 -5.70
CA GLN A 105 10.35 4.98 -6.77
C GLN A 105 9.45 5.01 -8.00
N TRP A 106 9.46 6.15 -8.68
CA TRP A 106 8.76 6.35 -9.95
C TRP A 106 9.63 5.94 -11.13
N TYR A 107 9.02 5.24 -12.07
CA TYR A 107 9.60 4.81 -13.34
C TYR A 107 8.70 5.24 -14.50
N LEU A 108 9.23 5.19 -15.71
CA LEU A 108 8.47 5.47 -16.93
C LEU A 108 8.05 4.19 -17.66
N SER A 109 8.53 3.04 -17.19
CA SER A 109 8.21 1.72 -17.73
C SER A 109 8.07 0.69 -16.62
N GLU A 110 7.47 -0.45 -16.96
CA GLU A 110 7.38 -1.64 -16.11
C GLU A 110 8.25 -2.74 -16.74
N GLN A 111 9.56 -2.50 -16.72
CA GLN A 111 10.53 -3.45 -17.25
C GLN A 111 11.27 -4.16 -16.14
N THR A 112 11.91 -5.29 -16.48
CA THR A 112 12.67 -6.09 -15.52
C THR A 112 13.81 -5.28 -14.91
N GLU A 113 14.45 -4.41 -15.69
CA GLU A 113 15.52 -3.52 -15.24
C GLU A 113 15.05 -2.55 -14.16
N ASP A 114 13.84 -1.96 -14.34
CA ASP A 114 13.24 -1.06 -13.35
C ASP A 114 12.94 -1.80 -12.04
N LEU A 115 12.42 -3.03 -12.15
CA LEU A 115 12.15 -3.88 -11.01
C LEU A 115 13.43 -4.25 -10.27
N VAL A 116 14.46 -4.74 -10.98
CA VAL A 116 15.77 -5.12 -10.41
C VAL A 116 16.43 -3.91 -9.77
N HIS A 117 16.40 -2.75 -10.43
CA HIS A 117 16.91 -1.50 -9.86
C HIS A 117 16.24 -1.17 -8.52
N GLY A 118 14.90 -1.09 -8.48
CA GLY A 118 14.18 -0.77 -7.27
C GLY A 118 14.35 -1.83 -6.17
N PHE A 119 14.37 -3.11 -6.53
CA PHE A 119 14.63 -4.18 -5.59
C PHE A 119 16.05 -4.10 -4.99
N SER A 120 17.06 -3.83 -5.79
CA SER A 120 18.43 -3.65 -5.31
C SER A 120 18.55 -2.47 -4.33
N GLN A 121 17.84 -1.37 -4.60
CA GLN A 121 17.77 -0.22 -3.68
C GLN A 121 17.10 -0.58 -2.35
N ALA A 122 16.05 -1.40 -2.37
CA ALA A 122 15.40 -1.89 -1.16
C ALA A 122 16.36 -2.76 -0.33
N VAL A 123 17.03 -3.71 -0.98
CA VAL A 123 18.01 -4.62 -0.36
C VAL A 123 19.18 -3.85 0.27
N GLN A 124 19.71 -2.86 -0.41
CA GLN A 124 20.79 -2.02 0.13
C GLN A 124 20.36 -1.25 1.40
N LYS A 125 19.11 -0.83 1.49
CA LYS A 125 18.59 -0.06 2.62
C LYS A 125 18.12 -0.92 3.78
N ARG A 126 17.59 -2.12 3.52
CA ARG A 126 16.83 -2.93 4.49
C ARG A 126 17.37 -4.35 4.69
N GLY A 127 18.34 -4.76 3.92
CA GLY A 127 18.84 -6.15 3.91
C GLY A 127 18.00 -7.06 3.00
N LEU A 128 18.31 -8.35 3.00
CA LEU A 128 17.62 -9.34 2.17
C LEU A 128 16.34 -9.83 2.88
N PRO A 129 15.19 -9.87 2.19
CA PRO A 129 14.02 -10.57 2.70
C PRO A 129 14.20 -12.09 2.58
N ARG A 130 13.43 -12.86 3.31
CA ARG A 130 13.37 -14.33 3.14
C ARG A 130 12.56 -14.73 1.92
N SER A 131 11.47 -14.04 1.67
CA SER A 131 10.64 -14.25 0.49
C SER A 131 10.12 -12.95 -0.08
N THR A 132 9.76 -12.98 -1.36
CA THR A 132 9.09 -11.90 -2.07
C THR A 132 7.80 -12.41 -2.68
N MET A 133 6.75 -11.62 -2.62
CA MET A 133 5.47 -11.89 -3.27
C MET A 133 5.24 -10.86 -4.36
N THR A 134 4.95 -11.34 -5.56
CA THR A 134 4.66 -10.52 -6.74
C THR A 134 3.37 -10.99 -7.40
N ASP A 135 2.83 -10.17 -8.26
CA ASP A 135 1.80 -10.62 -9.21
C ASP A 135 2.43 -11.35 -10.41
N GLY A 136 1.60 -11.70 -11.40
CA GLY A 136 2.03 -12.35 -12.63
C GLY A 136 2.48 -11.39 -13.74
N GLY A 137 2.83 -10.14 -13.42
CA GLY A 137 3.32 -9.15 -14.39
C GLY A 137 4.57 -9.62 -15.12
N SER A 138 4.76 -9.21 -16.37
CA SER A 138 5.86 -9.69 -17.22
C SER A 138 7.25 -9.46 -16.61
N ALA A 139 7.46 -8.31 -15.99
CA ALA A 139 8.71 -7.99 -15.29
C ALA A 139 8.95 -8.91 -14.08
N MET A 140 7.88 -9.30 -13.38
CA MET A 140 7.94 -10.11 -12.16
C MET A 140 8.23 -11.59 -12.44
N ILE A 141 7.84 -12.09 -13.62
CA ILE A 141 8.08 -13.48 -14.04
C ILE A 141 9.32 -13.65 -14.91
N ALA A 142 10.00 -12.57 -15.23
CA ALA A 142 11.22 -12.60 -16.04
C ALA A 142 12.29 -13.51 -15.41
N GLU A 143 12.98 -14.29 -16.25
CA GLU A 143 13.96 -15.27 -15.80
C GLU A 143 15.10 -14.61 -15.03
N GLU A 144 15.60 -13.47 -15.50
CA GLU A 144 16.65 -12.70 -14.85
C GLU A 144 16.31 -12.32 -13.41
N PHE A 145 15.09 -11.87 -13.16
CA PHE A 145 14.66 -11.51 -11.80
C PHE A 145 14.54 -12.76 -10.93
N ARG A 146 13.95 -13.84 -11.46
CA ARG A 146 13.79 -15.11 -10.74
C ARG A 146 15.13 -15.76 -10.39
N GLU A 147 16.04 -15.80 -11.34
CA GLU A 147 17.41 -16.31 -11.10
C GLU A 147 18.18 -15.44 -10.10
N GLY A 148 18.01 -14.10 -10.19
CA GLY A 148 18.58 -13.18 -9.20
C GLY A 148 18.09 -13.47 -7.79
N LEU A 149 16.80 -13.68 -7.58
CA LEU A 149 16.23 -14.06 -6.29
C LEU A 149 16.77 -15.41 -5.80
N LEU A 150 16.82 -16.41 -6.69
CA LEU A 150 17.33 -17.73 -6.36
C LEU A 150 18.80 -17.67 -5.91
N ASN A 151 19.64 -16.92 -6.62
CA ASN A 151 21.05 -16.75 -6.28
C ASN A 151 21.26 -16.03 -4.95
N LEU A 152 20.32 -15.17 -4.55
CA LEU A 152 20.30 -14.50 -3.25
C LEU A 152 19.67 -15.36 -2.14
N GLY A 153 19.15 -16.55 -2.46
CA GLY A 153 18.47 -17.42 -1.51
C GLY A 153 17.08 -16.91 -1.08
N ILE A 154 16.43 -16.07 -1.91
CA ILE A 154 15.13 -15.48 -1.65
C ILE A 154 14.05 -16.34 -2.32
N VAL A 155 13.03 -16.74 -1.56
CA VAL A 155 11.88 -17.48 -2.10
C VAL A 155 10.99 -16.53 -2.89
N HIS A 156 10.69 -16.88 -4.12
CA HIS A 156 9.74 -16.12 -4.95
C HIS A 156 8.35 -16.75 -4.87
N GLU A 157 7.41 -16.03 -4.33
CA GLU A 157 6.00 -16.39 -4.25
C GLU A 157 5.21 -15.54 -5.23
N MET A 158 4.26 -16.15 -5.94
CA MET A 158 3.35 -15.42 -6.83
C MET A 158 1.94 -15.46 -6.26
N THR A 159 1.22 -14.34 -6.37
CA THR A 159 -0.20 -14.30 -6.03
C THR A 159 -0.98 -15.25 -6.94
N LEU A 160 -1.96 -15.94 -6.35
CA LEU A 160 -2.82 -16.81 -7.13
C LEU A 160 -3.70 -15.98 -8.06
N PRO A 161 -3.96 -16.46 -9.30
CA PRO A 161 -4.90 -15.83 -10.20
C PRO A 161 -6.26 -15.60 -9.52
N TYR A 162 -6.87 -14.45 -9.76
CA TYR A 162 -8.17 -14.08 -9.19
C TYR A 162 -8.23 -14.02 -7.67
N SER A 163 -7.09 -13.76 -7.01
CA SER A 163 -6.99 -13.70 -5.55
C SER A 163 -6.56 -12.29 -5.06
N PRO A 164 -7.36 -11.24 -5.33
CA PRO A 164 -6.98 -9.85 -5.00
C PRO A 164 -6.75 -9.61 -3.50
N TYR A 165 -7.35 -10.45 -2.64
CA TYR A 165 -7.13 -10.35 -1.19
C TYR A 165 -5.67 -10.59 -0.77
N GLN A 166 -4.86 -11.27 -1.59
CA GLN A 166 -3.43 -11.48 -1.32
C GLN A 166 -2.64 -10.17 -1.48
N ASN A 167 -3.15 -9.24 -2.29
CA ASN A 167 -2.54 -7.93 -2.54
C ASN A 167 -3.18 -6.79 -1.74
N GLY A 168 -4.12 -7.09 -0.84
CA GLY A 168 -4.88 -6.07 -0.09
C GLY A 168 -4.02 -5.12 0.76
N LYS A 169 -2.82 -5.55 1.15
CA LYS A 169 -1.85 -4.72 1.87
C LYS A 169 -1.21 -3.69 0.95
N GLN A 170 -0.85 -4.12 -0.26
CA GLN A 170 -0.30 -3.26 -1.31
C GLN A 170 -1.36 -2.27 -1.80
N GLU A 171 -2.60 -2.71 -2.03
CA GLU A 171 -3.72 -1.83 -2.36
C GLU A 171 -3.92 -0.73 -1.31
N ARG A 172 -3.81 -1.08 -0.03
CA ARG A 172 -3.90 -0.11 1.06
C ARG A 172 -2.73 0.87 1.07
N PHE A 173 -1.53 0.40 0.74
CA PHE A 173 -0.35 1.23 0.60
C PHE A 173 -0.54 2.24 -0.54
N TRP A 174 -1.00 1.80 -1.72
CA TRP A 174 -1.31 2.65 -2.86
C TRP A 174 -2.40 3.67 -2.56
N ALA A 175 -3.48 3.26 -1.91
CA ALA A 175 -4.54 4.18 -1.50
C ALA A 175 -4.02 5.29 -0.56
N THR A 176 -3.02 4.97 0.27
CA THR A 176 -2.38 5.96 1.16
C THR A 176 -1.47 6.91 0.36
N LEU A 177 -0.73 6.38 -0.62
CA LEU A 177 0.12 7.17 -1.50
C LEU A 177 -0.71 8.17 -2.31
N GLU A 178 -1.74 7.69 -2.99
CA GLU A 178 -2.64 8.51 -3.81
C GLU A 178 -3.37 9.57 -2.98
N GLY A 179 -3.95 9.20 -1.86
CA GLY A 179 -4.73 10.11 -1.02
C GLY A 179 -3.91 11.07 -0.16
N ARG A 180 -2.59 10.95 -0.14
CA ARG A 180 -1.75 11.85 0.65
C ARG A 180 -0.66 12.51 -0.17
N LEU A 181 0.21 11.71 -0.81
CA LEU A 181 1.36 12.25 -1.54
C LEU A 181 0.91 12.92 -2.84
N MET A 182 0.05 12.26 -3.61
CA MET A 182 -0.37 12.81 -4.91
C MET A 182 -1.22 14.08 -4.76
N GLU A 183 -2.06 14.15 -3.72
CA GLU A 183 -2.79 15.38 -3.40
C GLU A 183 -1.85 16.54 -3.02
N MET A 184 -0.75 16.24 -2.32
CA MET A 184 0.25 17.26 -1.97
C MET A 184 1.06 17.74 -3.18
N LEU A 185 1.26 16.87 -4.17
CA LEU A 185 1.97 17.20 -5.41
C LEU A 185 1.06 17.89 -6.45
N ALA A 186 -0.25 17.81 -6.29
CA ALA A 186 -1.19 18.50 -7.15
C ALA A 186 -0.98 20.02 -7.07
N GLY A 187 -0.59 20.64 -8.18
CA GLY A 187 -0.29 22.06 -8.26
C GLY A 187 1.18 22.46 -8.06
N VAL A 188 2.06 21.52 -7.80
CA VAL A 188 3.51 21.73 -7.90
C VAL A 188 3.89 21.79 -9.36
N LYS A 189 4.44 22.95 -9.81
CA LYS A 189 4.91 23.18 -11.17
C LYS A 189 6.37 22.84 -11.32
#